data_86f48cfd549e27c18fddc04874437132
#
_entry.id   86f48cfd549e27c18fddc04874437132
#
_cell.length_a   1.000
_cell.length_b   1.000
_cell.length_c   1.000
_cell.angle_alpha   90.00
_cell.angle_beta   90.00
_cell.angle_gamma   90.00
#
_symmetry.space_group_name_H-M   'P 1'
#
loop_
_entity.id
_entity.type
_entity.pdbx_description
1 polymer ?
#
loop_
_entity_poly.entity_id
_entity_poly.type
_entity_poly.pdbx_seq_one_letter_code
_entity_poly.pdbx_strand_id
1 'polypeptide(L)'
;SDDNQWHQYILPLKDFVPQDGSTGFDSAHVNVFKIMAEASGIAGKVIYLSEIWTGNPRCECPHPDPVNGLAVFTNKYKNIITWTDVPNETGEKYDLYYSDQPITDITKAEILKLNIPENTQLWEQILRTASTDQDLTYYYAIVCKNVVLNPSQPAYLNSPTINKGKGVPTIAKTAPVNFKADGDLEEWIGFPQINIIKSLGTGFLAEGGKFDGDLDISVLAYLAIDKDNLYFAADVTDDIYSYKKTNERWMNDAVNLYLGLFDSHNTYFNDYKYSATPHYSFLFDEEKVSCYNSDSLLFPGANYYFEQKPSHGYIIEAKIPFVDIAQKRNYNYFGADSVFHPVEGMKIPIDFSINDADATGSRELVFCYSPYNEDDSWLHPWRWLWTWIGDKMTVGVDDAANDVVGNYNLAQNFPNPFNPNTVISWQLAVRDFVTLKVYDVLGNEVATLVNEEKPAGNYNV
;
A
#
# COMPACT_ATOMS: atom_id res chain seq x y z
N SER A 1 -23.36 21.90 20.47
CA SER A 1 -24.59 21.60 21.19
C SER A 1 -24.54 20.16 21.67
N ASP A 2 -25.07 19.88 22.87
CA ASP A 2 -25.13 18.53 23.48
C ASP A 2 -26.44 17.79 23.12
N ASP A 3 -27.02 18.06 21.95
CA ASP A 3 -28.34 17.55 21.57
C ASP A 3 -28.31 16.25 20.76
N ASN A 4 -27.10 15.70 20.50
CA ASN A 4 -26.88 14.50 19.66
C ASN A 4 -27.47 14.61 18.24
N GLN A 5 -27.56 15.82 17.70
CA GLN A 5 -28.02 16.09 16.34
C GLN A 5 -26.84 16.51 15.46
N TRP A 6 -26.96 16.26 14.18
CA TRP A 6 -26.04 16.81 13.19
C TRP A 6 -26.34 18.30 12.97
N HIS A 7 -25.30 19.11 13.05
CA HIS A 7 -25.37 20.53 12.80
C HIS A 7 -24.44 20.90 11.65
N GLN A 8 -24.96 21.68 10.72
CA GLN A 8 -24.15 22.25 9.66
C GLN A 8 -23.53 23.57 10.14
N TYR A 9 -22.22 23.69 9.97
CA TYR A 9 -21.49 24.93 10.23
C TYR A 9 -20.86 25.42 8.92
N ILE A 10 -21.13 26.68 8.57
CA ILE A 10 -20.51 27.34 7.43
C ILE A 10 -19.49 28.32 8.01
N LEU A 11 -18.23 28.11 7.66
CA LEU A 11 -17.12 28.96 8.05
C LEU A 11 -16.68 29.78 6.84
N PRO A 12 -17.04 31.07 6.73
CA PRO A 12 -16.61 31.87 5.61
C PRO A 12 -15.09 31.99 5.55
N LEU A 13 -14.48 31.77 4.39
CA LEU A 13 -13.02 31.84 4.24
C LEU A 13 -12.46 33.23 4.62
N LYS A 14 -13.24 34.29 4.48
CA LYS A 14 -12.88 35.63 4.92
C LYS A 14 -12.66 35.78 6.42
N ASP A 15 -13.21 34.87 7.22
CA ASP A 15 -13.09 34.87 8.68
C ASP A 15 -11.83 34.18 9.18
N PHE A 16 -11.08 33.54 8.28
CA PHE A 16 -9.78 32.94 8.60
C PHE A 16 -8.70 34.03 8.56
N VAL A 17 -8.07 34.25 9.68
CA VAL A 17 -6.99 35.23 9.84
C VAL A 17 -5.66 34.47 9.90
N PRO A 18 -4.66 34.83 9.09
CA PRO A 18 -3.33 34.27 9.19
C PRO A 18 -2.71 34.52 10.58
N GLN A 19 -2.15 33.49 11.19
CA GLN A 19 -1.57 33.57 12.54
C GLN A 19 -0.29 34.42 12.57
N ASP A 20 0.37 34.61 11.43
CA ASP A 20 1.59 35.40 11.26
C ASP A 20 1.36 36.89 11.01
N GLY A 21 0.10 37.34 11.03
CA GLY A 21 -0.27 38.73 10.77
C GLY A 21 -0.20 39.15 9.31
N SER A 22 -0.01 38.25 8.37
CA SER A 22 -0.07 38.54 6.93
C SER A 22 -1.49 38.92 6.51
N THR A 23 -1.62 39.70 5.44
CA THR A 23 -2.92 40.11 4.90
C THR A 23 -3.36 39.14 3.81
N GLY A 24 -4.39 38.38 4.11
CA GLY A 24 -5.11 37.56 3.14
C GLY A 24 -4.87 36.04 3.32
N PHE A 25 -5.98 35.34 3.36
CA PHE A 25 -5.99 33.88 3.36
C PHE A 25 -5.91 33.38 1.90
N ASP A 26 -4.86 32.62 1.56
CA ASP A 26 -4.75 32.02 0.24
C ASP A 26 -5.50 30.67 0.20
N SER A 27 -6.73 30.74 -0.28
CA SER A 27 -7.59 29.54 -0.40
C SER A 27 -7.13 28.54 -1.47
N ALA A 28 -6.20 28.92 -2.34
CA ALA A 28 -5.69 28.05 -3.41
C ALA A 28 -4.60 27.10 -2.90
N HIS A 29 -3.99 27.38 -1.75
CA HIS A 29 -2.86 26.62 -1.20
C HIS A 29 -3.12 26.07 0.21
N VAL A 30 -4.37 25.71 0.53
CA VAL A 30 -4.72 25.08 1.82
C VAL A 30 -4.38 23.59 1.77
N ASN A 31 -3.31 23.20 2.44
CA ASN A 31 -2.88 21.81 2.49
C ASN A 31 -3.39 21.04 3.73
N VAL A 32 -3.77 21.74 4.77
CA VAL A 32 -4.19 21.14 6.04
C VAL A 32 -5.33 21.93 6.65
N PHE A 33 -6.40 21.23 7.04
CA PHE A 33 -7.45 21.74 7.91
C PHE A 33 -7.31 21.08 9.29
N LYS A 34 -7.15 21.89 10.34
CA LYS A 34 -6.95 21.42 11.71
C LYS A 34 -8.01 22.01 12.65
N ILE A 35 -8.73 21.14 13.35
CA ILE A 35 -9.62 21.55 14.44
C ILE A 35 -8.88 21.30 15.76
N MET A 36 -8.71 22.37 16.54
CA MET A 36 -8.11 22.29 17.87
C MET A 36 -9.13 22.75 18.92
N ALA A 37 -9.22 22.00 19.99
CA ALA A 37 -10.02 22.39 21.14
C ALA A 37 -9.07 22.87 22.25
N GLU A 38 -9.17 24.15 22.61
CA GLU A 38 -8.29 24.82 23.58
C GLU A 38 -8.90 24.91 24.99
N ALA A 39 -10.17 24.57 25.15
CA ALA A 39 -10.85 24.73 26.43
C ALA A 39 -10.60 23.55 27.39
N SER A 40 -10.36 23.87 28.67
CA SER A 40 -10.40 22.88 29.75
C SER A 40 -11.81 22.31 29.89
N GLY A 41 -11.93 20.97 30.08
CA GLY A 41 -13.24 20.30 30.30
C GLY A 41 -13.79 19.55 29.09
N ILE A 42 -13.02 19.45 27.98
CA ILE A 42 -13.40 18.66 26.80
C ILE A 42 -12.84 17.24 26.82
N ALA A 43 -12.09 16.87 27.85
CA ALA A 43 -11.58 15.50 27.99
C ALA A 43 -12.75 14.49 27.99
N GLY A 44 -12.67 13.51 27.08
CA GLY A 44 -13.71 12.50 26.88
C GLY A 44 -14.88 12.93 25.97
N LYS A 45 -14.86 14.14 25.43
CA LYS A 45 -15.81 14.55 24.37
C LYS A 45 -15.31 14.10 23.00
N VAL A 46 -16.20 13.59 22.17
CA VAL A 46 -15.91 13.16 20.80
C VAL A 46 -16.69 14.06 19.87
N ILE A 47 -16.00 14.58 18.85
CA ILE A 47 -16.61 15.37 17.78
C ILE A 47 -16.58 14.48 16.53
N TYR A 48 -17.74 14.21 15.98
CA TYR A 48 -17.86 13.56 14.68
C TYR A 48 -17.93 14.63 13.60
N LEU A 49 -17.15 14.47 12.57
CA LEU A 49 -17.15 15.35 11.39
C LEU A 49 -17.52 14.51 10.17
N SER A 50 -18.43 15.03 9.37
CA SER A 50 -18.82 14.43 8.11
C SER A 50 -18.95 15.53 7.06
N GLU A 51 -18.69 15.18 5.81
CA GLU A 51 -18.94 16.06 4.66
C GLU A 51 -18.29 17.45 4.77
N ILE A 52 -16.95 17.46 4.98
CA ILE A 52 -16.17 18.70 4.97
C ILE A 52 -15.88 19.07 3.50
N TRP A 53 -16.34 20.23 3.06
CA TRP A 53 -16.05 20.75 1.73
C TRP A 53 -15.72 22.24 1.75
N THR A 54 -15.06 22.72 0.71
CA THR A 54 -14.82 24.15 0.47
C THR A 54 -15.77 24.66 -0.62
N GLY A 55 -16.37 25.82 -0.41
CA GLY A 55 -17.32 26.45 -1.32
C GLY A 55 -18.74 26.52 -0.78
N ASN A 56 -19.70 26.90 -1.61
CA ASN A 56 -21.11 26.90 -1.22
C ASN A 56 -21.63 25.47 -1.17
N PRO A 57 -22.11 24.97 -0.02
CA PRO A 57 -22.72 23.65 0.03
C PRO A 57 -23.93 23.64 -0.88
N ARG A 58 -23.90 22.81 -1.89
CA ARG A 58 -25.08 22.52 -2.71
C ARG A 58 -25.86 21.45 -1.97
N CYS A 59 -26.91 21.82 -1.30
CA CYS A 59 -27.73 20.91 -0.48
C CYS A 59 -28.36 19.77 -1.28
N GLU A 60 -28.32 19.81 -2.60
CA GLU A 60 -28.94 18.81 -3.48
C GLU A 60 -28.13 18.68 -4.79
N CYS A 61 -26.85 18.33 -4.72
CA CYS A 61 -26.19 17.82 -5.92
C CYS A 61 -26.75 16.41 -6.19
N PRO A 62 -27.45 16.20 -7.30
CA PRO A 62 -27.91 14.87 -7.67
C PRO A 62 -26.71 13.94 -7.83
N HIS A 63 -26.92 12.67 -7.58
CA HIS A 63 -25.93 11.65 -7.90
C HIS A 63 -25.75 11.61 -9.42
N PRO A 64 -24.53 11.44 -9.94
CA PRO A 64 -24.31 11.26 -11.37
C PRO A 64 -25.09 10.05 -11.89
N ASP A 65 -25.38 10.05 -13.18
CA ASP A 65 -25.86 8.86 -13.85
C ASP A 65 -24.82 7.72 -13.78
N PRO A 66 -25.24 6.46 -13.78
CA PRO A 66 -24.31 5.34 -13.86
C PRO A 66 -23.46 5.40 -15.13
N VAL A 67 -22.20 4.99 -15.01
CA VAL A 67 -21.27 4.94 -16.15
C VAL A 67 -21.78 3.96 -17.21
N ASN A 68 -21.71 4.35 -18.46
CA ASN A 68 -22.05 3.50 -19.60
C ASN A 68 -20.80 3.05 -20.35
N GLY A 69 -20.94 2.01 -21.19
CA GLY A 69 -19.88 1.56 -22.09
C GLY A 69 -18.67 0.95 -21.39
N LEU A 70 -18.80 0.49 -20.14
CA LEU A 70 -17.73 -0.24 -19.47
C LEU A 70 -17.38 -1.50 -20.25
N ALA A 71 -16.13 -1.56 -20.74
CA ALA A 71 -15.59 -2.67 -21.50
C ALA A 71 -14.15 -2.96 -21.11
N VAL A 72 -13.70 -4.20 -21.32
CA VAL A 72 -12.33 -4.60 -21.05
C VAL A 72 -11.78 -5.36 -22.26
N PHE A 73 -10.57 -4.98 -22.67
CA PHE A 73 -9.79 -5.61 -23.73
C PHE A 73 -8.54 -6.22 -23.13
N THR A 74 -8.16 -7.39 -23.57
CA THR A 74 -6.94 -8.07 -23.14
C THR A 74 -5.78 -7.78 -24.08
N ASN A 75 -4.62 -7.48 -23.53
CA ASN A 75 -3.37 -7.29 -24.30
C ASN A 75 -2.19 -7.88 -23.52
N LYS A 76 -1.73 -9.08 -23.90
CA LYS A 76 -0.69 -9.82 -23.19
C LYS A 76 -1.01 -9.93 -21.69
N TYR A 77 -0.19 -9.32 -20.85
CA TYR A 77 -0.32 -9.31 -19.39
C TYR A 77 -1.01 -8.04 -18.87
N LYS A 78 -1.88 -7.44 -19.67
CA LYS A 78 -2.63 -6.24 -19.31
C LYS A 78 -4.10 -6.38 -19.65
N ASN A 79 -4.95 -5.88 -18.76
CA ASN A 79 -6.34 -5.58 -19.09
C ASN A 79 -6.48 -4.07 -19.30
N ILE A 80 -7.08 -3.70 -20.42
CA ILE A 80 -7.36 -2.31 -20.79
C ILE A 80 -8.84 -2.08 -20.55
N ILE A 81 -9.15 -1.31 -19.52
CA ILE A 81 -10.50 -0.97 -19.10
C ILE A 81 -10.89 0.36 -19.73
N THR A 82 -12.02 0.40 -20.42
CA THR A 82 -12.55 1.62 -21.05
C THR A 82 -13.99 1.84 -20.64
N TRP A 83 -14.43 3.08 -20.69
CA TRP A 83 -15.82 3.48 -20.42
C TRP A 83 -16.20 4.75 -21.18
N THR A 84 -17.48 5.07 -21.18
CA THR A 84 -17.97 6.32 -21.75
C THR A 84 -18.10 7.35 -20.65
N ASP A 85 -17.69 8.56 -20.95
CA ASP A 85 -17.82 9.73 -20.08
C ASP A 85 -19.28 9.97 -19.69
N VAL A 86 -19.54 10.36 -18.44
CA VAL A 86 -20.88 10.61 -17.98
C VAL A 86 -21.35 11.98 -18.49
N PRO A 87 -22.40 12.02 -19.32
CA PRO A 87 -22.82 13.29 -19.92
C PRO A 87 -23.40 14.22 -18.85
N ASN A 88 -23.17 15.52 -19.02
CA ASN A 88 -23.64 16.62 -18.16
C ASN A 88 -22.98 16.72 -16.77
N GLU A 89 -21.95 15.94 -16.51
CA GLU A 89 -21.03 16.17 -15.39
C GLU A 89 -19.82 16.97 -15.89
N THR A 90 -19.13 17.64 -14.99
CA THR A 90 -17.87 18.35 -15.23
C THR A 90 -17.03 18.33 -13.97
N GLY A 91 -15.74 17.99 -14.11
CA GLY A 91 -14.83 17.82 -12.95
C GLY A 91 -15.08 16.55 -12.16
N GLU A 92 -15.82 15.61 -12.75
CA GLU A 92 -16.08 14.31 -12.16
C GLU A 92 -14.80 13.46 -12.11
N LYS A 93 -14.89 12.40 -11.30
CA LYS A 93 -13.83 11.41 -11.13
C LYS A 93 -14.42 10.02 -11.16
N TYR A 94 -13.60 9.06 -11.60
CA TYR A 94 -14.01 7.67 -11.70
C TYR A 94 -13.22 6.79 -10.73
N ASP A 95 -13.92 5.87 -10.07
CA ASP A 95 -13.31 4.83 -9.25
C ASP A 95 -13.52 3.48 -9.90
N LEU A 96 -12.45 2.75 -10.17
CA LEU A 96 -12.43 1.41 -10.73
C LEU A 96 -12.23 0.36 -9.66
N TYR A 97 -13.01 -0.70 -9.75
CA TYR A 97 -12.97 -1.86 -8.88
C TYR A 97 -12.79 -3.15 -9.69
N TYR A 98 -12.21 -4.16 -9.09
CA TYR A 98 -12.09 -5.48 -9.67
C TYR A 98 -12.26 -6.58 -8.61
N SER A 99 -12.55 -7.80 -9.07
CA SER A 99 -12.65 -8.98 -8.20
C SER A 99 -12.41 -10.24 -9.04
N ASP A 100 -11.94 -11.31 -8.43
CA ASP A 100 -11.89 -12.65 -9.02
C ASP A 100 -13.25 -13.36 -9.00
N GLN A 101 -14.24 -12.78 -8.32
CA GLN A 101 -15.63 -13.24 -8.26
C GLN A 101 -16.57 -12.18 -8.86
N PRO A 102 -17.78 -12.57 -9.35
CA PRO A 102 -18.77 -11.62 -9.81
C PRO A 102 -19.07 -10.53 -8.78
N ILE A 103 -18.94 -9.26 -9.16
CA ILE A 103 -19.16 -8.12 -8.27
C ILE A 103 -20.66 -7.83 -8.19
N THR A 104 -21.24 -8.00 -7.01
CA THR A 104 -22.62 -7.60 -6.70
C THR A 104 -22.67 -6.47 -5.68
N ASP A 105 -21.53 -6.21 -5.02
CA ASP A 105 -21.35 -5.19 -3.99
C ASP A 105 -19.91 -4.69 -4.10
N ILE A 106 -19.73 -3.43 -4.48
CA ILE A 106 -18.41 -2.84 -4.65
C ILE A 106 -17.61 -2.74 -3.35
N THR A 107 -18.26 -2.76 -2.19
CA THR A 107 -17.57 -2.72 -0.89
C THR A 107 -16.79 -4.00 -0.59
N LYS A 108 -17.05 -5.06 -1.35
CA LYS A 108 -16.36 -6.36 -1.28
C LYS A 108 -15.35 -6.56 -2.41
N ALA A 109 -15.30 -5.63 -3.36
CA ALA A 109 -14.35 -5.67 -4.47
C ALA A 109 -13.06 -4.97 -4.10
N GLU A 110 -11.95 -5.40 -4.73
CA GLU A 110 -10.68 -4.69 -4.62
C GLU A 110 -10.73 -3.39 -5.42
N ILE A 111 -10.10 -2.35 -4.90
CA ILE A 111 -9.95 -1.08 -5.60
C ILE A 111 -8.81 -1.23 -6.62
N LEU A 112 -9.09 -0.97 -7.88
CA LEU A 112 -8.07 -0.93 -8.92
C LEU A 112 -7.44 0.46 -9.02
N LYS A 113 -8.28 1.49 -9.07
CA LYS A 113 -7.84 2.89 -9.12
C LYS A 113 -8.94 3.82 -8.66
N LEU A 114 -8.59 4.79 -7.81
CA LEU A 114 -9.50 5.84 -7.36
C LEU A 114 -9.20 7.16 -8.06
N ASN A 115 -10.23 8.00 -8.14
CA ASN A 115 -10.15 9.41 -8.57
C ASN A 115 -9.50 9.58 -9.94
N ILE A 116 -9.78 8.70 -10.90
CA ILE A 116 -9.36 8.89 -12.29
C ILE A 116 -10.04 10.16 -12.81
N PRO A 117 -9.27 11.14 -13.34
CA PRO A 117 -9.84 12.42 -13.76
C PRO A 117 -10.81 12.27 -14.92
N GLU A 118 -11.73 13.24 -15.02
CA GLU A 118 -12.49 13.54 -16.24
C GLU A 118 -11.59 13.51 -17.50
N ASN A 119 -12.13 13.10 -18.62
CA ASN A 119 -11.45 12.96 -19.91
C ASN A 119 -10.35 11.88 -19.95
N THR A 120 -10.31 11.01 -18.95
CA THR A 120 -9.46 9.81 -18.92
C THR A 120 -10.38 8.59 -18.89
N GLN A 121 -10.85 8.11 -20.04
CA GLN A 121 -11.78 6.98 -20.16
C GLN A 121 -11.04 5.69 -20.50
N LEU A 122 -9.83 5.54 -19.96
CA LEU A 122 -8.99 4.36 -20.12
C LEU A 122 -8.13 4.15 -18.87
N TRP A 123 -8.03 2.89 -18.43
CA TRP A 123 -7.06 2.48 -17.43
C TRP A 123 -6.42 1.14 -17.81
N GLU A 124 -5.11 1.01 -17.60
CA GLU A 124 -4.39 -0.25 -17.80
C GLU A 124 -4.12 -0.93 -16.47
N GLN A 125 -4.60 -2.17 -16.32
CA GLN A 125 -4.23 -3.03 -15.20
C GLN A 125 -3.13 -3.99 -15.64
N ILE A 126 -1.95 -3.92 -15.02
CA ILE A 126 -0.89 -4.91 -15.21
C ILE A 126 -1.24 -6.16 -14.40
N LEU A 127 -1.23 -7.31 -15.05
CA LEU A 127 -1.56 -8.59 -14.46
C LEU A 127 -0.28 -9.33 -14.06
N ARG A 128 -0.20 -9.71 -12.81
CA ARG A 128 0.93 -10.43 -12.23
C ARG A 128 0.44 -11.65 -11.46
N THR A 129 1.30 -12.65 -11.39
CA THR A 129 1.10 -13.90 -10.67
C THR A 129 2.41 -14.30 -9.97
N ALA A 130 2.33 -15.08 -8.91
CA ALA A 130 3.51 -15.55 -8.20
C ALA A 130 4.29 -16.55 -9.07
N SER A 131 5.58 -16.34 -9.23
CA SER A 131 6.58 -17.21 -9.84
C SER A 131 6.34 -17.59 -11.30
N THR A 132 5.13 -18.00 -11.70
CA THR A 132 4.82 -18.55 -13.04
C THR A 132 3.61 -17.88 -13.67
N ASP A 133 3.58 -17.81 -15.00
CA ASP A 133 2.44 -17.30 -15.74
C ASP A 133 1.19 -18.16 -15.49
N GLN A 134 0.09 -17.51 -15.10
CA GLN A 134 -1.20 -18.16 -14.85
C GLN A 134 -2.34 -17.36 -15.49
N ASP A 135 -3.42 -18.05 -15.82
CA ASP A 135 -4.63 -17.38 -16.27
C ASP A 135 -5.39 -16.82 -15.07
N LEU A 136 -5.75 -15.54 -15.17
CA LEU A 136 -6.52 -14.81 -14.18
C LEU A 136 -7.91 -14.51 -14.73
N THR A 137 -8.91 -14.62 -13.88
CA THR A 137 -10.29 -14.28 -14.22
C THR A 137 -10.70 -13.09 -13.35
N TYR A 138 -11.09 -11.98 -13.98
CA TYR A 138 -11.52 -10.79 -13.25
C TYR A 138 -12.86 -10.27 -13.75
N TYR A 139 -13.59 -9.68 -12.81
CA TYR A 139 -14.81 -8.90 -13.02
C TYR A 139 -14.52 -7.45 -12.64
N TYR A 140 -15.21 -6.51 -13.25
CA TYR A 140 -14.95 -5.09 -13.06
C TYR A 140 -16.21 -4.33 -12.74
N ALA A 141 -16.06 -3.26 -11.96
CA ALA A 141 -17.09 -2.27 -11.72
C ALA A 141 -16.49 -0.87 -11.74
N ILE A 142 -17.32 0.12 -12.05
CA ILE A 142 -16.93 1.52 -12.07
C ILE A 142 -18.00 2.39 -11.44
N VAL A 143 -17.56 3.45 -10.75
CA VAL A 143 -18.41 4.47 -10.15
C VAL A 143 -17.95 5.83 -10.64
N CYS A 144 -18.87 6.67 -11.09
CA CYS A 144 -18.62 8.09 -11.31
C CYS A 144 -18.86 8.86 -10.00
N LYS A 145 -18.01 9.81 -9.68
CA LYS A 145 -18.19 10.77 -8.58
C LYS A 145 -18.21 12.19 -9.15
N ASN A 146 -19.26 12.93 -8.86
CA ASN A 146 -19.32 14.33 -9.27
C ASN A 146 -18.31 15.22 -8.49
N VAL A 147 -18.27 16.50 -8.80
CA VAL A 147 -17.33 17.47 -8.19
C VAL A 147 -17.45 17.58 -6.67
N VAL A 148 -18.59 17.21 -6.07
CA VAL A 148 -18.79 17.14 -4.60
C VAL A 148 -18.64 15.73 -4.05
N LEU A 149 -18.10 14.81 -4.84
CA LEU A 149 -17.80 13.42 -4.51
C LEU A 149 -19.04 12.53 -4.23
N ASN A 150 -20.25 12.95 -4.64
CA ASN A 150 -21.40 12.05 -4.62
C ASN A 150 -21.20 10.95 -5.66
N PRO A 151 -21.30 9.65 -5.29
CA PRO A 151 -21.11 8.54 -6.21
C PRO A 151 -22.37 8.25 -7.02
N SER A 152 -22.20 7.83 -8.26
CA SER A 152 -23.26 7.17 -9.04
C SER A 152 -23.62 5.78 -8.48
N GLN A 153 -24.68 5.18 -8.97
CA GLN A 153 -24.82 3.74 -8.85
C GLN A 153 -23.67 3.07 -9.61
N PRO A 154 -23.11 1.95 -9.10
CA PRO A 154 -22.05 1.24 -9.78
C PRO A 154 -22.51 0.66 -11.13
N ALA A 155 -21.67 0.78 -12.14
CA ALA A 155 -21.82 0.01 -13.38
C ALA A 155 -20.94 -1.23 -13.31
N TYR A 156 -21.50 -2.40 -13.62
CA TYR A 156 -20.83 -3.69 -13.53
C TYR A 156 -20.60 -4.29 -14.92
N LEU A 157 -19.41 -4.86 -15.13
CA LEU A 157 -19.16 -5.75 -16.25
C LEU A 157 -19.56 -7.17 -15.84
N ASN A 158 -20.70 -7.65 -16.33
CA ASN A 158 -21.30 -8.93 -15.93
C ASN A 158 -20.63 -10.18 -16.54
N SER A 159 -19.68 -10.00 -17.46
CA SER A 159 -18.89 -11.09 -18.06
C SER A 159 -17.49 -11.13 -17.48
N PRO A 160 -16.94 -12.33 -17.20
CA PRO A 160 -15.56 -12.45 -16.76
C PRO A 160 -14.60 -12.06 -17.87
N THR A 161 -13.51 -11.37 -17.49
CA THR A 161 -12.35 -11.16 -18.36
C THR A 161 -11.27 -12.15 -17.97
N ILE A 162 -10.90 -13.02 -18.91
CA ILE A 162 -9.83 -14.00 -18.70
C ILE A 162 -8.60 -13.51 -19.46
N ASN A 163 -7.48 -13.38 -18.76
CA ASN A 163 -6.20 -13.00 -19.35
C ASN A 163 -5.04 -13.58 -18.53
N LYS A 164 -3.87 -13.66 -19.16
CA LYS A 164 -2.66 -14.20 -18.55
C LYS A 164 -1.99 -13.16 -17.65
N GLY A 165 -1.73 -13.53 -16.41
CA GLY A 165 -0.83 -12.82 -15.51
C GLY A 165 0.61 -13.26 -15.73
N LYS A 166 1.55 -12.30 -15.72
CA LYS A 166 2.99 -12.60 -15.81
C LYS A 166 3.51 -13.09 -14.48
N GLY A 167 4.12 -14.27 -14.46
CA GLY A 167 4.88 -14.77 -13.32
C GLY A 167 6.02 -13.81 -12.97
N VAL A 168 6.05 -13.37 -11.72
CA VAL A 168 7.08 -12.45 -11.23
C VAL A 168 7.85 -13.07 -10.06
N PRO A 169 9.11 -12.65 -9.82
CA PRO A 169 9.85 -13.07 -8.65
C PRO A 169 9.09 -12.77 -7.36
N THR A 170 9.09 -13.70 -6.43
CA THR A 170 8.44 -13.59 -5.12
C THR A 170 9.47 -13.30 -4.03
N ILE A 171 8.99 -12.86 -2.88
CA ILE A 171 9.81 -12.73 -1.66
C ILE A 171 9.92 -14.13 -1.05
N ALA A 172 11.12 -14.69 -0.99
CA ALA A 172 11.31 -16.03 -0.41
C ALA A 172 10.91 -16.04 1.07
N LYS A 173 10.13 -17.06 1.50
CA LYS A 173 9.68 -17.19 2.90
C LYS A 173 10.71 -17.92 3.79
N THR A 174 11.95 -17.95 3.37
CA THR A 174 13.06 -18.55 4.12
C THR A 174 14.27 -17.65 4.10
N ALA A 175 14.94 -17.50 5.23
CA ALA A 175 16.20 -16.78 5.29
C ALA A 175 17.28 -17.47 4.43
N PRO A 176 18.22 -16.72 3.85
CA PRO A 176 19.43 -17.29 3.28
C PRO A 176 20.21 -18.09 4.35
N VAL A 177 20.71 -19.26 3.95
CA VAL A 177 21.39 -20.18 4.89
C VAL A 177 22.73 -19.59 5.29
N ASN A 178 22.97 -19.46 6.58
CA ASN A 178 24.19 -18.84 7.14
C ASN A 178 24.41 -17.40 6.70
N PHE A 179 23.33 -16.64 6.46
CA PHE A 179 23.39 -15.25 6.04
C PHE A 179 24.48 -14.45 6.77
N LYS A 180 25.28 -13.76 5.99
CA LYS A 180 26.24 -12.75 6.46
C LYS A 180 26.15 -11.55 5.52
N ALA A 181 26.18 -10.38 6.07
CA ALA A 181 26.34 -9.17 5.28
C ALA A 181 27.85 -8.96 5.00
N ASP A 182 28.41 -9.62 3.97
CA ASP A 182 29.85 -9.58 3.66
C ASP A 182 30.17 -9.39 2.17
N GLY A 183 29.12 -9.24 1.33
CA GLY A 183 29.26 -8.96 -0.10
C GLY A 183 29.44 -10.20 -0.97
N ASP A 184 29.49 -11.37 -0.37
CA ASP A 184 29.44 -12.66 -1.07
C ASP A 184 27.99 -13.10 -1.21
N LEU A 185 27.44 -13.12 -2.42
CA LEU A 185 26.05 -13.47 -2.68
C LEU A 185 25.83 -14.98 -2.88
N GLU A 186 26.74 -15.83 -2.49
CA GLU A 186 26.59 -17.30 -2.63
C GLU A 186 25.38 -17.85 -1.89
N GLU A 187 25.02 -17.29 -0.72
CA GLU A 187 23.84 -17.73 0.03
C GLU A 187 22.51 -17.33 -0.64
N TRP A 188 22.54 -16.48 -1.65
CA TRP A 188 21.38 -16.10 -2.44
C TRP A 188 21.17 -16.95 -3.68
N ILE A 189 22.08 -17.91 -3.95
CA ILE A 189 21.93 -18.83 -5.08
C ILE A 189 20.64 -19.64 -4.92
N GLY A 190 19.78 -19.59 -5.95
CA GLY A 190 18.49 -20.29 -5.95
C GLY A 190 17.31 -19.48 -5.40
N PHE A 191 17.56 -18.26 -4.89
CA PHE A 191 16.48 -17.34 -4.53
C PHE A 191 15.86 -16.67 -5.77
N PRO A 192 14.56 -16.28 -5.72
CA PRO A 192 13.94 -15.50 -6.78
C PRO A 192 14.69 -14.18 -7.03
N GLN A 193 15.16 -13.97 -8.23
CA GLN A 193 15.91 -12.79 -8.63
C GLN A 193 15.01 -11.74 -9.27
N ILE A 194 15.00 -10.54 -8.73
CA ILE A 194 14.31 -9.38 -9.28
C ILE A 194 15.30 -8.65 -10.20
N ASN A 195 15.06 -8.72 -11.50
CA ASN A 195 15.87 -8.01 -12.49
C ASN A 195 15.26 -6.63 -12.76
N ILE A 196 16.03 -5.57 -12.54
CA ILE A 196 15.67 -4.19 -12.89
C ILE A 196 16.62 -3.78 -13.99
N ILE A 197 16.26 -4.12 -15.25
CA ILE A 197 17.14 -4.02 -16.42
C ILE A 197 16.31 -3.51 -17.59
N LYS A 198 16.75 -2.42 -18.22
CA LYS A 198 15.98 -1.77 -19.28
C LYS A 198 15.89 -2.60 -20.55
N SER A 199 16.99 -3.22 -20.98
CA SER A 199 16.99 -4.08 -22.18
C SER A 199 16.07 -5.30 -22.06
N LEU A 200 15.80 -5.77 -20.84
CA LEU A 200 14.83 -6.83 -20.55
C LEU A 200 13.39 -6.34 -20.41
N GLY A 201 13.16 -5.01 -20.42
CA GLY A 201 11.84 -4.42 -20.20
C GLY A 201 11.32 -4.57 -18.77
N THR A 202 12.22 -4.73 -17.81
CA THR A 202 11.93 -4.87 -16.37
C THR A 202 12.44 -3.70 -15.55
N GLY A 203 13.15 -2.76 -16.17
CA GLY A 203 13.59 -1.49 -15.61
C GLY A 203 13.06 -0.31 -16.43
N PHE A 204 12.71 0.77 -15.75
CA PHE A 204 12.08 1.96 -16.32
C PHE A 204 12.78 3.22 -15.83
N LEU A 205 12.67 4.32 -16.59
CA LEU A 205 13.14 5.64 -16.16
C LEU A 205 11.96 6.37 -15.54
N ALA A 206 12.10 6.79 -14.28
CA ALA A 206 11.06 7.55 -13.57
C ALA A 206 11.13 9.04 -13.88
N GLU A 207 12.32 9.57 -14.05
CA GLU A 207 12.57 10.95 -14.46
C GLU A 207 13.64 10.98 -15.53
N GLY A 208 13.52 11.94 -16.45
CA GLY A 208 14.39 12.04 -17.61
C GLY A 208 15.80 12.48 -17.27
N GLY A 209 16.72 11.54 -17.30
CA GLY A 209 18.16 11.74 -17.31
C GLY A 209 18.77 11.13 -18.57
N LYS A 210 20.08 11.21 -18.67
CA LYS A 210 20.81 10.54 -19.75
C LYS A 210 21.07 9.10 -19.35
N PHE A 211 20.36 8.18 -19.96
CA PHE A 211 20.57 6.74 -19.80
C PHE A 211 21.40 6.22 -20.99
N ASP A 212 22.60 5.75 -20.72
CA ASP A 212 23.55 5.29 -21.73
C ASP A 212 23.58 3.74 -21.90
N GLY A 213 22.69 3.02 -21.23
CA GLY A 213 22.55 1.56 -21.39
C GLY A 213 22.54 0.80 -20.06
N ASP A 214 22.47 -0.55 -20.11
CA ASP A 214 22.42 -1.35 -18.88
C ASP A 214 23.74 -1.38 -18.08
N LEU A 215 24.83 -0.84 -18.64
CA LEU A 215 26.10 -0.63 -17.92
C LEU A 215 26.11 0.67 -17.12
N ASP A 216 25.35 1.66 -17.55
CA ASP A 216 25.07 2.89 -16.85
C ASP A 216 24.37 2.58 -15.51
N ILE A 217 23.21 1.94 -15.57
CA ILE A 217 22.52 1.46 -14.38
C ILE A 217 21.70 0.20 -14.65
N SER A 218 21.90 -0.83 -13.85
CA SER A 218 21.03 -2.00 -13.77
C SER A 218 21.20 -2.70 -12.42
N VAL A 219 20.18 -3.46 -11.98
CA VAL A 219 20.18 -4.11 -10.66
C VAL A 219 19.68 -5.53 -10.74
N LEU A 220 20.36 -6.43 -10.02
CA LEU A 220 19.90 -7.75 -9.65
C LEU A 220 19.61 -7.72 -8.14
N ALA A 221 18.34 -7.81 -7.76
CA ALA A 221 17.95 -7.73 -6.36
C ALA A 221 17.33 -9.04 -5.87
N TYR A 222 17.45 -9.30 -4.58
CA TYR A 222 16.90 -10.46 -3.90
C TYR A 222 16.19 -10.03 -2.62
N LEU A 223 15.06 -10.65 -2.34
CA LEU A 223 14.31 -10.45 -1.12
C LEU A 223 13.95 -11.79 -0.48
N ALA A 224 14.16 -11.87 0.81
CA ALA A 224 13.75 -13.00 1.62
C ALA A 224 13.19 -12.51 2.95
N ILE A 225 12.33 -13.32 3.54
CA ILE A 225 11.65 -13.02 4.80
C ILE A 225 11.64 -14.31 5.66
N ASP A 226 12.00 -14.19 6.92
CA ASP A 226 11.65 -15.16 7.94
C ASP A 226 10.58 -14.55 8.89
N LYS A 227 10.29 -15.22 9.99
CA LYS A 227 9.30 -14.73 10.95
C LYS A 227 9.68 -13.42 11.66
N ASP A 228 10.96 -13.06 11.68
CA ASP A 228 11.50 -11.96 12.48
C ASP A 228 12.19 -10.88 11.65
N ASN A 229 12.63 -11.20 10.41
CA ASN A 229 13.53 -10.35 9.66
C ASN A 229 13.15 -10.26 8.18
N LEU A 230 13.44 -9.09 7.59
CA LEU A 230 13.58 -8.87 6.16
C LEU A 230 15.06 -8.99 5.77
N TYR A 231 15.34 -9.78 4.73
CA TYR A 231 16.66 -9.90 4.11
C TYR A 231 16.61 -9.27 2.72
N PHE A 232 17.63 -8.51 2.41
CA PHE A 232 17.77 -7.83 1.13
C PHE A 232 19.19 -7.97 0.62
N ALA A 233 19.33 -8.26 -0.66
CA ALA A 233 20.59 -8.11 -1.37
C ALA A 233 20.38 -7.44 -2.73
N ALA A 234 21.37 -6.67 -3.17
CA ALA A 234 21.41 -6.08 -4.50
C ALA A 234 22.83 -6.06 -5.04
N ASP A 235 22.95 -6.54 -6.28
CA ASP A 235 24.14 -6.36 -7.12
C ASP A 235 23.82 -5.27 -8.14
N VAL A 236 24.36 -4.08 -7.92
CA VAL A 236 24.13 -2.91 -8.77
C VAL A 236 25.27 -2.78 -9.75
N THR A 237 24.98 -2.69 -11.04
CA THR A 237 25.87 -2.23 -12.09
C THR A 237 25.66 -0.75 -12.27
N ASP A 238 26.76 0.01 -12.30
CA ASP A 238 26.77 1.46 -12.34
C ASP A 238 28.15 1.85 -12.90
N ASP A 239 28.21 2.68 -13.92
CA ASP A 239 29.46 2.96 -14.61
C ASP A 239 30.34 3.99 -13.87
N ILE A 240 29.73 4.92 -13.11
CA ILE A 240 30.42 5.95 -12.34
C ILE A 240 29.81 6.11 -10.93
N TYR A 241 30.28 5.32 -9.98
CA TYR A 241 29.85 5.45 -8.61
C TYR A 241 30.24 6.80 -8.00
N SER A 242 29.26 7.52 -7.46
CA SER A 242 29.44 8.84 -6.85
C SER A 242 28.68 8.97 -5.52
N TYR A 243 29.41 9.23 -4.46
CA TYR A 243 28.84 9.44 -3.14
C TYR A 243 29.39 10.69 -2.45
N LYS A 244 28.50 11.43 -1.81
CA LYS A 244 28.84 12.57 -0.97
C LYS A 244 27.99 12.54 0.30
N LYS A 245 28.64 12.62 1.45
CA LYS A 245 27.93 12.73 2.71
C LYS A 245 27.12 14.03 2.77
N THR A 246 25.78 13.88 2.74
CA THR A 246 24.80 14.97 2.74
C THR A 246 23.53 14.56 3.44
N ASN A 247 22.67 15.52 3.78
CA ASN A 247 21.31 15.24 4.24
C ASN A 247 20.38 14.83 3.09
N GLU A 248 20.74 15.18 1.87
CA GLU A 248 20.02 14.80 0.63
C GLU A 248 20.61 13.52 0.05
N ARG A 249 20.54 12.43 0.80
CA ARG A 249 21.17 11.15 0.47
C ARG A 249 20.67 10.55 -0.86
N TRP A 250 19.45 10.90 -1.26
CA TRP A 250 18.86 10.51 -2.55
C TRP A 250 19.50 11.19 -3.77
N MET A 251 20.42 12.13 -3.57
CA MET A 251 21.19 12.79 -4.63
C MET A 251 22.51 12.05 -4.94
N ASN A 252 22.73 10.89 -4.33
CA ASN A 252 23.90 10.03 -4.54
C ASN A 252 23.43 8.67 -5.08
N ASP A 253 24.38 7.85 -5.50
CA ASP A 253 24.12 6.46 -5.83
C ASP A 253 23.61 5.72 -4.60
N ALA A 254 22.40 5.20 -4.76
CA ALA A 254 21.70 4.53 -3.69
C ALA A 254 20.52 3.71 -4.23
N VAL A 255 20.14 2.68 -3.50
CA VAL A 255 18.93 1.91 -3.77
C VAL A 255 17.84 2.29 -2.78
N ASN A 256 16.69 2.72 -3.29
CA ASN A 256 15.46 2.78 -2.52
C ASN A 256 14.64 1.52 -2.79
N LEU A 257 14.24 0.84 -1.73
CA LEU A 257 13.23 -0.21 -1.73
C LEU A 257 11.96 0.31 -1.09
N TYR A 258 10.87 0.30 -1.83
CA TYR A 258 9.53 0.57 -1.31
C TYR A 258 8.81 -0.75 -1.12
N LEU A 259 8.37 -1.03 0.09
CA LEU A 259 7.77 -2.32 0.44
C LEU A 259 6.59 -2.12 1.38
N GLY A 260 5.43 -2.60 0.99
CA GLY A 260 4.24 -2.59 1.83
C GLY A 260 4.22 -3.83 2.71
N LEU A 261 4.71 -3.71 3.95
CA LEU A 261 4.69 -4.80 4.92
C LEU A 261 3.30 -4.90 5.57
N PHE A 262 2.31 -5.25 4.76
CA PHE A 262 0.91 -5.45 5.16
C PHE A 262 0.19 -6.26 4.08
N ASP A 263 -0.92 -6.88 4.43
CA ASP A 263 -1.76 -7.58 3.46
C ASP A 263 -2.47 -6.58 2.55
N SER A 264 -2.28 -6.72 1.26
CA SER A 264 -2.86 -5.83 0.24
C SER A 264 -4.38 -5.95 0.09
N HIS A 265 -4.99 -7.01 0.60
CA HIS A 265 -6.44 -7.14 0.67
C HIS A 265 -7.06 -6.19 1.69
N ASN A 266 -6.22 -5.54 2.51
CA ASN A 266 -6.67 -4.50 3.40
C ASN A 266 -6.99 -3.21 2.62
N THR A 267 -8.14 -2.59 2.89
CA THR A 267 -8.62 -1.36 2.23
C THR A 267 -7.69 -0.15 2.36
N TYR A 268 -6.75 -0.17 3.29
CA TYR A 268 -5.80 0.93 3.53
C TYR A 268 -4.79 1.14 2.40
N PHE A 269 -4.52 0.14 1.57
CA PHE A 269 -3.56 0.27 0.46
C PHE A 269 -3.94 1.35 -0.56
N ASN A 270 -5.20 1.66 -0.68
CA ASN A 270 -5.73 2.58 -1.69
C ASN A 270 -5.77 4.02 -1.23
N ASP A 271 -5.27 4.33 -0.05
CA ASP A 271 -5.10 5.71 0.36
C ASP A 271 -3.86 6.31 -0.33
N TYR A 272 -4.03 7.46 -0.93
CA TYR A 272 -3.03 8.14 -1.75
C TYR A 272 -1.92 8.80 -0.96
N LYS A 273 -2.01 8.81 0.36
CA LYS A 273 -1.04 9.52 1.18
C LYS A 273 -0.22 8.52 1.98
N TYR A 274 1.09 8.58 1.83
CA TYR A 274 2.03 7.77 2.60
C TYR A 274 1.78 7.81 4.12
N SER A 275 1.18 8.89 4.62
CA SER A 275 0.84 9.05 6.05
C SER A 275 -0.36 8.21 6.50
N ALA A 276 -1.15 7.71 5.57
CA ALA A 276 -2.38 6.98 5.87
C ALA A 276 -2.24 5.46 5.62
N THR A 277 -1.18 5.02 4.97
CA THR A 277 -0.97 3.62 4.58
C THR A 277 0.32 3.09 5.20
N PRO A 278 0.32 1.93 5.86
CA PRO A 278 1.54 1.31 6.36
C PRO A 278 2.41 0.89 5.17
N HIS A 279 3.41 1.67 4.85
CA HIS A 279 4.41 1.37 3.84
C HIS A 279 5.78 1.80 4.32
N TYR A 280 6.80 1.20 3.75
CA TYR A 280 8.17 1.47 4.14
C TYR A 280 8.99 1.83 2.90
N SER A 281 9.72 2.94 3.02
CA SER A 281 10.72 3.40 2.07
C SER A 281 12.08 3.24 2.73
N PHE A 282 12.85 2.27 2.26
CA PHE A 282 14.21 2.01 2.75
C PHE A 282 15.20 2.61 1.76
N LEU A 283 16.15 3.39 2.25
CA LEU A 283 17.28 3.90 1.48
C LEU A 283 18.56 3.20 1.94
N PHE A 284 19.24 2.53 1.01
CA PHE A 284 20.49 1.82 1.20
C PHE A 284 21.61 2.58 0.49
N ASP A 285 22.60 3.05 1.23
CA ASP A 285 23.81 3.68 0.72
C ASP A 285 25.04 3.31 1.57
N GLU A 286 26.22 3.80 1.23
CA GLU A 286 27.45 3.44 1.94
C GLU A 286 27.47 3.87 3.42
N GLU A 287 26.63 4.84 3.83
CA GLU A 287 26.61 5.30 5.21
C GLU A 287 25.74 4.42 6.10
N LYS A 288 24.55 4.03 5.62
CA LYS A 288 23.56 3.33 6.44
C LYS A 288 22.33 2.88 5.66
N VAL A 289 21.54 2.01 6.27
CA VAL A 289 20.13 1.83 5.90
C VAL A 289 19.28 2.81 6.70
N SER A 290 18.43 3.55 6.04
CA SER A 290 17.44 4.40 6.71
C SER A 290 16.02 4.09 6.24
N CYS A 291 15.06 4.37 7.12
CA CYS A 291 13.64 4.37 6.80
C CYS A 291 13.19 5.82 6.63
N TYR A 292 12.53 6.15 5.53
CA TYR A 292 12.02 7.51 5.22
C TYR A 292 13.10 8.61 5.30
N ASN A 293 14.29 8.34 4.80
CA ASN A 293 15.45 9.25 4.71
C ASN A 293 16.01 9.77 6.04
N SER A 294 15.29 9.66 7.14
CA SER A 294 15.69 10.25 8.43
C SER A 294 16.03 9.25 9.52
N ASP A 295 15.27 8.16 9.60
CA ASP A 295 15.39 7.20 10.69
C ASP A 295 16.42 6.11 10.34
N SER A 296 17.61 6.19 10.92
CA SER A 296 18.63 5.16 10.73
C SER A 296 18.18 3.82 11.32
N LEU A 297 18.22 2.77 10.51
CA LEU A 297 17.92 1.39 10.90
C LEU A 297 19.20 0.61 11.17
N LEU A 298 20.11 0.58 10.19
CA LEU A 298 21.35 -0.18 10.24
C LEU A 298 22.52 0.70 9.81
N PHE A 299 23.69 0.41 10.39
CA PHE A 299 24.98 0.94 9.94
C PHE A 299 25.84 -0.23 9.44
N PRO A 300 26.87 0.02 8.60
CA PRO A 300 27.80 -1.01 8.16
C PRO A 300 28.33 -1.85 9.32
N GLY A 301 28.25 -3.18 9.18
CA GLY A 301 28.60 -4.14 10.22
C GLY A 301 27.92 -5.49 10.01
N ALA A 302 27.68 -6.24 11.04
CA ALA A 302 27.20 -7.63 10.96
C ALA A 302 25.86 -7.84 10.23
N ASN A 303 25.00 -6.79 10.14
CA ASN A 303 23.67 -6.86 9.53
C ASN A 303 23.54 -5.94 8.31
N TYR A 304 24.57 -5.24 7.93
CA TYR A 304 24.56 -4.37 6.76
C TYR A 304 25.94 -4.27 6.13
N TYR A 305 25.98 -4.56 4.84
CA TYR A 305 27.17 -4.43 4.00
C TYR A 305 26.86 -3.54 2.80
N PHE A 306 27.80 -2.67 2.49
CA PHE A 306 27.82 -1.88 1.28
C PHE A 306 29.27 -1.70 0.85
N GLU A 307 29.59 -2.08 -0.38
CA GLU A 307 30.93 -1.89 -0.93
C GLU A 307 30.88 -1.63 -2.43
N GLN A 308 31.64 -0.67 -2.87
CA GLN A 308 31.90 -0.41 -4.29
C GLN A 308 32.70 -1.55 -4.89
N LYS A 309 32.25 -2.07 -6.03
CA LYS A 309 32.96 -3.13 -6.76
C LYS A 309 34.19 -2.56 -7.48
N PRO A 310 35.27 -3.34 -7.62
CA PRO A 310 36.46 -2.92 -8.37
C PRO A 310 36.20 -2.66 -9.86
N SER A 311 35.17 -3.29 -10.43
CA SER A 311 34.82 -3.16 -11.85
C SER A 311 33.89 -1.98 -12.11
N HIS A 312 32.64 -2.08 -11.67
CA HIS A 312 31.59 -1.04 -11.81
C HIS A 312 30.47 -1.33 -10.86
N GLY A 313 29.93 -0.28 -10.21
CA GLY A 313 28.80 -0.36 -9.32
C GLY A 313 29.14 -0.83 -7.90
N TYR A 314 28.16 -1.41 -7.20
CA TYR A 314 28.27 -1.74 -5.78
C TYR A 314 27.41 -2.93 -5.38
N ILE A 315 27.72 -3.52 -4.22
CA ILE A 315 26.96 -4.62 -3.61
C ILE A 315 26.35 -4.13 -2.30
N ILE A 316 25.11 -4.55 -2.07
CA ILE A 316 24.36 -4.30 -0.84
C ILE A 316 23.91 -5.63 -0.26
N GLU A 317 24.04 -5.80 1.05
CA GLU A 317 23.37 -6.84 1.82
C GLU A 317 22.84 -6.31 3.13
N ALA A 318 21.62 -6.68 3.49
CA ALA A 318 21.01 -6.23 4.73
C ALA A 318 20.12 -7.30 5.37
N LYS A 319 20.14 -7.35 6.69
CA LYS A 319 19.19 -8.08 7.53
C LYS A 319 18.52 -7.10 8.47
N ILE A 320 17.23 -6.84 8.29
CA ILE A 320 16.49 -5.82 9.02
C ILE A 320 15.42 -6.50 9.89
N PRO A 321 15.54 -6.45 11.22
CA PRO A 321 14.52 -6.99 12.12
C PRO A 321 13.20 -6.23 11.99
N PHE A 322 12.06 -6.93 11.91
CA PHE A 322 10.75 -6.27 11.84
C PHE A 322 10.44 -5.45 13.08
N VAL A 323 10.96 -5.85 14.24
CA VAL A 323 10.83 -5.07 15.47
C VAL A 323 11.51 -3.70 15.38
N ASP A 324 12.63 -3.59 14.67
CA ASP A 324 13.33 -2.32 14.48
C ASP A 324 12.55 -1.40 13.53
N ILE A 325 11.96 -1.97 12.49
CA ILE A 325 11.07 -1.24 11.57
C ILE A 325 9.85 -0.69 12.34
N ALA A 326 9.20 -1.53 13.14
CA ALA A 326 8.04 -1.15 13.94
C ALA A 326 8.36 -0.05 14.96
N GLN A 327 9.53 -0.08 15.61
CA GLN A 327 9.98 0.94 16.55
C GLN A 327 10.20 2.31 15.91
N LYS A 328 10.67 2.34 14.66
CA LYS A 328 10.92 3.60 13.92
C LYS A 328 9.64 4.24 13.40
N ARG A 329 8.62 3.43 13.11
CA ARG A 329 7.33 3.89 12.57
C ARG A 329 6.19 3.32 13.40
N ASN A 330 5.82 4.06 14.43
CA ASN A 330 4.73 3.71 15.35
C ASN A 330 3.36 3.88 14.65
N TYR A 331 3.12 3.10 13.60
CA TYR A 331 1.80 3.03 12.96
C TYR A 331 0.95 1.99 13.65
N ASN A 332 0.00 2.43 14.47
CA ASN A 332 -1.02 1.56 15.08
C ASN A 332 -2.06 1.06 14.07
N TYR A 333 -1.64 0.67 12.87
CA TYR A 333 -2.57 0.14 11.87
C TYR A 333 -3.01 -1.29 12.14
N PHE A 334 -2.20 -2.05 12.87
CA PHE A 334 -2.48 -3.43 13.26
C PHE A 334 -2.90 -3.56 14.73
N GLY A 335 -3.47 -2.50 15.31
CA GLY A 335 -3.83 -2.47 16.71
C GLY A 335 -2.62 -2.28 17.64
N ALA A 336 -2.50 -3.13 18.66
CA ALA A 336 -1.38 -3.05 19.62
C ALA A 336 -0.06 -3.63 19.06
N ASP A 337 -0.11 -4.42 17.99
CA ASP A 337 1.05 -5.04 17.35
C ASP A 337 1.33 -4.36 16.02
N SER A 338 2.44 -3.62 15.95
CA SER A 338 2.95 -2.96 14.75
C SER A 338 4.06 -3.75 14.05
N VAL A 339 4.43 -4.92 14.57
CA VAL A 339 5.41 -5.80 13.97
C VAL A 339 4.76 -6.57 12.82
N PHE A 340 5.44 -6.62 11.68
CA PHE A 340 4.95 -7.37 10.54
C PHE A 340 5.07 -8.88 10.75
N HIS A 341 4.00 -9.61 10.49
CA HIS A 341 3.95 -11.08 10.56
C HIS A 341 3.73 -11.66 9.16
N PRO A 342 4.79 -12.16 8.50
CA PRO A 342 4.69 -12.67 7.14
C PRO A 342 3.93 -13.99 7.06
N VAL A 343 2.95 -14.06 6.14
CA VAL A 343 2.19 -15.26 5.80
C VAL A 343 2.49 -15.66 4.37
N GLU A 344 2.62 -16.96 4.10
CA GLU A 344 2.81 -17.48 2.74
C GLU A 344 1.59 -17.15 1.88
N GLY A 345 1.84 -16.68 0.65
CA GLY A 345 0.80 -16.25 -0.28
C GLY A 345 0.31 -14.82 -0.06
N MET A 346 0.75 -14.13 0.98
CA MET A 346 0.42 -12.73 1.20
C MET A 346 0.89 -11.88 0.03
N LYS A 347 -0.02 -11.10 -0.55
CA LYS A 347 0.24 -10.17 -1.66
C LYS A 347 0.85 -8.90 -1.12
N ILE A 348 2.06 -8.57 -1.58
CA ILE A 348 2.86 -7.46 -1.08
C ILE A 348 3.10 -6.44 -2.20
N PRO A 349 2.83 -5.16 -1.98
CA PRO A 349 3.20 -4.11 -2.92
C PRO A 349 4.69 -3.77 -2.81
N ILE A 350 5.33 -3.60 -3.96
CA ILE A 350 6.78 -3.37 -4.07
C ILE A 350 7.13 -2.44 -5.22
N ASP A 351 8.10 -1.56 -5.00
CA ASP A 351 8.81 -0.84 -6.04
C ASP A 351 10.26 -0.58 -5.64
N PHE A 352 11.07 -0.18 -6.60
CA PHE A 352 12.43 0.28 -6.40
C PHE A 352 12.63 1.61 -7.11
N SER A 353 13.42 2.48 -6.51
CA SER A 353 14.06 3.62 -7.19
C SER A 353 15.56 3.55 -6.95
N ILE A 354 16.33 3.43 -8.01
CA ILE A 354 17.77 3.45 -7.97
C ILE A 354 18.18 4.84 -8.41
N ASN A 355 18.79 5.57 -7.49
CA ASN A 355 19.36 6.87 -7.79
C ASN A 355 20.73 6.65 -8.43
N ASP A 356 20.98 7.34 -9.51
CA ASP A 356 22.16 7.30 -10.31
C ASP A 356 22.78 8.72 -10.37
N ALA A 357 24.06 8.84 -10.05
CA ALA A 357 24.72 10.11 -9.87
C ALA A 357 26.17 10.10 -10.36
N ASP A 358 26.42 10.39 -11.63
CA ASP A 358 27.76 10.49 -12.23
C ASP A 358 28.61 11.63 -11.69
N ALA A 359 28.00 12.58 -11.00
CA ALA A 359 28.70 13.69 -10.37
C ALA A 359 28.32 13.84 -8.91
N THR A 360 29.32 14.03 -8.07
CA THR A 360 29.16 14.13 -6.63
C THR A 360 28.04 15.08 -6.19
N GLY A 361 26.98 14.54 -5.58
CA GLY A 361 25.84 15.29 -5.05
C GLY A 361 24.91 15.85 -6.12
N SER A 362 24.85 15.21 -7.28
CA SER A 362 23.96 15.56 -8.38
C SER A 362 23.38 14.29 -8.99
N ARG A 363 22.19 13.92 -8.59
CA ARG A 363 21.46 12.79 -9.19
C ARG A 363 21.19 13.08 -10.68
N GLU A 364 21.61 12.18 -11.55
CA GLU A 364 21.43 12.30 -13.00
C GLU A 364 20.10 11.72 -13.45
N LEU A 365 19.76 10.54 -12.93
CA LEU A 365 18.52 9.88 -13.26
C LEU A 365 17.95 9.07 -12.09
N VAL A 366 16.71 8.64 -12.22
CA VAL A 366 16.07 7.64 -11.33
C VAL A 366 15.63 6.46 -12.17
N PHE A 367 16.22 5.32 -11.90
CA PHE A 367 15.87 4.07 -12.52
C PHE A 367 14.95 3.26 -11.61
N CYS A 368 13.87 2.68 -12.11
CA CYS A 368 12.84 2.09 -11.27
C CYS A 368 12.30 0.76 -11.78
N TYR A 369 11.64 0.02 -10.89
CA TYR A 369 11.02 -1.26 -11.19
C TYR A 369 9.58 -1.12 -11.68
N SER A 370 8.83 -0.15 -11.18
CA SER A 370 7.47 0.10 -11.63
C SER A 370 7.42 1.06 -12.83
N PRO A 371 6.73 0.71 -13.91
CA PRO A 371 6.52 1.63 -15.03
C PRO A 371 5.60 2.81 -14.70
N TYR A 372 4.96 2.80 -13.52
CA TYR A 372 4.11 3.89 -13.03
C TYR A 372 4.85 4.89 -12.15
N ASN A 373 6.11 4.60 -11.79
CA ASN A 373 6.91 5.47 -10.95
C ASN A 373 7.34 6.72 -11.76
N GLU A 374 7.04 7.91 -11.22
CA GLU A 374 7.40 9.22 -11.76
C GLU A 374 8.27 9.98 -10.75
N ASP A 375 9.24 9.29 -10.13
CA ASP A 375 10.08 9.77 -9.02
C ASP A 375 9.28 10.15 -7.75
N ASP A 376 8.12 9.54 -7.57
CA ASP A 376 7.23 9.84 -6.45
C ASP A 376 6.66 8.59 -5.76
N SER A 377 7.21 7.41 -6.03
CA SER A 377 6.83 6.16 -5.35
C SER A 377 7.00 6.23 -3.83
N TRP A 378 7.92 7.06 -3.34
CA TRP A 378 8.10 7.30 -1.91
C TRP A 378 6.88 7.94 -1.24
N LEU A 379 6.01 8.58 -2.02
CA LEU A 379 4.78 9.25 -1.58
C LEU A 379 3.53 8.48 -1.98
N HIS A 380 3.60 7.72 -3.08
CA HIS A 380 2.43 7.15 -3.75
C HIS A 380 2.49 5.62 -3.87
N PRO A 381 2.11 4.85 -2.82
CA PRO A 381 2.10 3.38 -2.86
C PRO A 381 1.26 2.78 -3.99
N TRP A 382 0.26 3.48 -4.50
CA TRP A 382 -0.55 3.04 -5.64
C TRP A 382 0.21 2.96 -6.97
N ARG A 383 1.42 3.49 -7.04
CA ARG A 383 2.34 3.35 -8.20
C ARG A 383 3.16 2.06 -8.16
N TRP A 384 3.14 1.35 -7.01
CA TRP A 384 3.91 0.13 -6.82
C TRP A 384 3.26 -1.04 -7.54
N LEU A 385 4.06 -2.03 -7.84
CA LEU A 385 3.64 -3.30 -8.42
C LEU A 385 3.39 -4.32 -7.30
N TRP A 386 2.95 -5.51 -7.70
CA TRP A 386 2.64 -6.58 -6.77
C TRP A 386 3.67 -7.70 -6.86
N THR A 387 3.98 -8.29 -5.70
CA THR A 387 4.63 -9.58 -5.55
C THR A 387 3.96 -10.34 -4.41
N TRP A 388 4.42 -11.53 -4.08
CA TRP A 388 3.87 -12.41 -3.04
C TRP A 388 4.99 -12.91 -2.13
N ILE A 389 4.61 -13.27 -0.89
CA ILE A 389 5.51 -13.99 0.02
C ILE A 389 5.36 -15.48 -0.28
N GLY A 390 6.48 -16.15 -0.64
CA GLY A 390 6.48 -17.54 -1.08
C GLY A 390 5.92 -17.73 -2.49
N ASP A 391 5.83 -19.00 -2.93
CA ASP A 391 5.49 -19.34 -4.32
C ASP A 391 3.99 -19.51 -4.57
N LYS A 392 3.16 -19.37 -3.56
CA LYS A 392 1.71 -19.49 -3.66
C LYS A 392 1.07 -18.12 -3.68
N MET A 393 0.03 -17.98 -4.49
CA MET A 393 -0.89 -16.86 -4.39
C MET A 393 -2.04 -17.26 -3.48
N THR A 394 -2.37 -16.44 -2.49
CA THR A 394 -3.70 -16.50 -1.90
C THR A 394 -4.64 -15.83 -2.90
N VAL A 395 -5.38 -16.64 -3.64
CA VAL A 395 -6.60 -16.16 -4.33
C VAL A 395 -7.63 -16.00 -3.23
N GLY A 396 -8.24 -14.81 -3.12
CA GLY A 396 -9.14 -14.46 -2.04
C GLY A 396 -10.40 -15.34 -1.96
N VAL A 397 -10.20 -16.55 -1.48
CA VAL A 397 -11.21 -17.46 -0.95
C VAL A 397 -10.63 -17.96 0.37
N ASP A 398 -11.43 -17.90 1.41
CA ASP A 398 -11.14 -18.46 2.72
C ASP A 398 -10.69 -19.94 2.63
N ASP A 399 -9.45 -20.17 2.22
CA ASP A 399 -8.72 -21.38 2.58
C ASP A 399 -7.92 -21.13 3.88
N ALA A 400 -8.62 -20.56 4.86
CA ALA A 400 -8.22 -20.61 6.27
C ALA A 400 -8.47 -22.02 6.82
N ALA A 401 -7.99 -23.05 6.11
CA ALA A 401 -7.98 -24.40 6.60
C ALA A 401 -6.57 -24.92 6.55
N ASN A 402 -5.72 -24.47 7.47
CA ASN A 402 -4.60 -25.20 8.10
C ASN A 402 -3.52 -24.30 8.72
N ASP A 403 -3.80 -23.04 9.04
CA ASP A 403 -2.92 -22.35 9.97
C ASP A 403 -3.21 -22.88 11.37
N VAL A 404 -2.20 -23.52 11.96
CA VAL A 404 -2.21 -23.86 13.39
C VAL A 404 -2.26 -22.52 14.14
N VAL A 405 -3.46 -22.16 14.53
CA VAL A 405 -3.75 -20.96 15.30
C VAL A 405 -2.99 -21.06 16.62
N GLY A 406 -1.95 -20.26 16.79
CA GLY A 406 -1.06 -20.38 17.96
C GLY A 406 -1.66 -19.83 19.26
N ASN A 407 -2.73 -19.02 19.22
CA ASN A 407 -3.30 -18.35 20.39
C ASN A 407 -4.83 -18.19 20.29
N TYR A 408 -5.49 -18.11 21.46
CA TYR A 408 -6.87 -17.66 21.56
C TYR A 408 -6.93 -16.14 21.43
N ASN A 409 -7.87 -15.60 20.65
CA ASN A 409 -8.09 -14.18 20.50
C ASN A 409 -9.59 -13.87 20.38
N LEU A 410 -10.01 -12.77 20.97
CA LEU A 410 -11.33 -12.15 20.75
C LEU A 410 -11.08 -10.72 20.27
N ALA A 411 -11.40 -10.44 19.03
CA ALA A 411 -11.20 -9.13 18.43
C ALA A 411 -12.28 -8.13 18.89
N GLN A 412 -11.95 -6.84 18.83
CA GLN A 412 -12.93 -5.77 18.99
C GLN A 412 -13.99 -5.91 17.89
N ASN A 413 -15.26 -5.79 18.27
CA ASN A 413 -16.34 -5.80 17.29
C ASN A 413 -16.21 -4.64 16.30
N PHE A 414 -16.54 -4.91 15.03
CA PHE A 414 -16.47 -3.90 13.97
C PHE A 414 -17.72 -3.95 13.08
N PRO A 415 -18.31 -2.76 12.72
CA PRO A 415 -17.98 -1.42 13.19
C PRO A 415 -18.27 -1.22 14.70
N ASN A 416 -17.51 -0.33 15.33
CA ASN A 416 -17.78 0.10 16.69
C ASN A 416 -17.47 1.61 16.84
N PRO A 417 -18.45 2.51 17.05
CA PRO A 417 -19.89 2.21 17.27
C PRO A 417 -20.59 1.60 16.05
N PHE A 418 -21.66 0.85 16.28
CA PHE A 418 -22.43 0.15 15.24
C PHE A 418 -23.86 0.65 15.13
N ASN A 419 -24.45 0.54 13.91
CA ASN A 419 -25.86 0.86 13.65
C ASN A 419 -26.34 0.15 12.35
N PRO A 420 -27.24 -0.82 12.40
CA PRO A 420 -27.70 -1.56 13.58
C PRO A 420 -26.85 -2.79 13.88
N ASN A 421 -25.93 -3.20 12.97
CA ASN A 421 -25.21 -4.46 13.03
C ASN A 421 -23.72 -4.25 13.28
N THR A 422 -23.06 -5.23 13.90
CA THR A 422 -21.61 -5.33 14.06
C THR A 422 -21.18 -6.79 13.95
N VAL A 423 -19.95 -7.03 13.58
CA VAL A 423 -19.35 -8.37 13.52
C VAL A 423 -18.43 -8.55 14.72
N ILE A 424 -18.53 -9.67 15.40
CA ILE A 424 -17.63 -10.09 16.46
C ILE A 424 -16.78 -11.25 15.93
N SER A 425 -15.47 -11.08 15.90
CA SER A 425 -14.53 -12.09 15.40
C SER A 425 -13.69 -12.68 16.53
N TRP A 426 -13.45 -13.99 16.48
CA TRP A 426 -12.57 -14.67 17.45
C TRP A 426 -11.79 -15.80 16.80
N GLN A 427 -10.75 -16.22 17.50
CA GLN A 427 -9.77 -17.20 17.04
C GLN A 427 -9.57 -18.29 18.10
N LEU A 428 -9.55 -19.54 17.68
CA LEU A 428 -9.29 -20.71 18.54
C LEU A 428 -7.98 -21.39 18.15
N ALA A 429 -7.10 -21.54 19.12
CA ALA A 429 -5.82 -22.24 18.95
C ALA A 429 -5.97 -23.76 18.77
N VAL A 430 -6.95 -24.35 19.41
CA VAL A 430 -7.28 -25.78 19.35
C VAL A 430 -8.79 -25.96 19.36
N ARG A 431 -9.26 -27.15 19.02
CA ARG A 431 -10.68 -27.50 19.16
C ARG A 431 -11.11 -27.35 20.61
N ASP A 432 -12.15 -26.55 20.85
CA ASP A 432 -12.67 -26.27 22.19
C ASP A 432 -14.15 -25.92 22.17
N PHE A 433 -14.77 -25.93 23.34
CA PHE A 433 -16.15 -25.50 23.53
C PHE A 433 -16.20 -23.99 23.71
N VAL A 434 -16.85 -23.28 22.78
CA VAL A 434 -16.93 -21.82 22.74
C VAL A 434 -18.25 -21.35 23.30
N THR A 435 -18.19 -20.42 24.25
CA THR A 435 -19.34 -19.66 24.71
C THR A 435 -19.10 -18.17 24.48
N LEU A 436 -19.86 -17.55 23.58
CA LEU A 436 -19.84 -16.11 23.30
C LEU A 436 -21.16 -15.49 23.74
N LYS A 437 -21.07 -14.58 24.71
CA LYS A 437 -22.24 -13.94 25.35
C LYS A 437 -22.14 -12.43 25.30
N VAL A 438 -23.28 -11.78 25.21
CA VAL A 438 -23.43 -10.32 25.27
C VAL A 438 -24.06 -9.95 26.62
N TYR A 439 -23.50 -8.95 27.29
CA TYR A 439 -23.98 -8.44 28.54
C TYR A 439 -24.33 -6.95 28.43
N ASP A 440 -25.30 -6.50 29.23
CA ASP A 440 -25.58 -5.09 29.39
C ASP A 440 -24.54 -4.41 30.31
N VAL A 441 -24.65 -3.10 30.47
CA VAL A 441 -23.72 -2.31 31.32
C VAL A 441 -23.85 -2.63 32.82
N LEU A 442 -24.87 -3.35 33.22
CA LEU A 442 -25.11 -3.82 34.59
C LEU A 442 -24.62 -5.26 34.81
N GLY A 443 -24.12 -5.92 33.77
CA GLY A 443 -23.64 -7.29 33.82
C GLY A 443 -24.71 -8.36 33.65
N ASN A 444 -25.92 -8.00 33.21
CA ASN A 444 -26.96 -8.98 32.91
C ASN A 444 -26.75 -9.56 31.51
N GLU A 445 -26.87 -10.87 31.34
CA GLU A 445 -26.79 -11.54 30.06
C GLU A 445 -27.97 -11.11 29.18
N VAL A 446 -27.66 -10.57 27.99
CA VAL A 446 -28.62 -10.10 27.00
C VAL A 446 -28.83 -11.15 25.92
N ALA A 447 -27.75 -11.81 25.48
CA ALA A 447 -27.78 -12.85 24.45
C ALA A 447 -26.61 -13.82 24.59
N THR A 448 -26.83 -15.07 24.20
CA THR A 448 -25.77 -16.04 23.91
C THR A 448 -25.70 -16.20 22.40
N LEU A 449 -24.58 -15.77 21.78
CA LEU A 449 -24.39 -15.80 20.34
C LEU A 449 -23.81 -17.12 19.86
N VAL A 450 -22.90 -17.72 20.64
CA VAL A 450 -22.30 -19.03 20.36
C VAL A 450 -22.27 -19.85 21.64
N ASN A 451 -22.56 -21.15 21.54
CA ASN A 451 -22.51 -22.10 22.67
C ASN A 451 -22.37 -23.53 22.13
N GLU A 452 -21.22 -23.83 21.51
CA GLU A 452 -20.96 -25.12 20.86
C GLU A 452 -19.48 -25.42 20.74
N GLU A 453 -19.13 -26.70 20.45
CA GLU A 453 -17.75 -27.05 20.08
C GLU A 453 -17.40 -26.50 18.70
N LYS A 454 -16.23 -25.88 18.60
CA LYS A 454 -15.62 -25.41 17.35
C LYS A 454 -14.24 -26.02 17.16
N PRO A 455 -13.83 -26.39 15.93
CA PRO A 455 -12.46 -26.73 15.62
C PRO A 455 -11.50 -25.55 15.86
N ALA A 456 -10.18 -25.78 15.80
CA ALA A 456 -9.22 -24.68 15.68
C ALA A 456 -9.52 -23.85 14.41
N GLY A 457 -9.45 -22.52 14.50
CA GLY A 457 -9.75 -21.64 13.36
C GLY A 457 -10.21 -20.25 13.76
N ASN A 458 -10.53 -19.45 12.73
CA ASN A 458 -11.09 -18.12 12.85
C ASN A 458 -12.61 -18.14 12.63
N TYR A 459 -13.34 -17.37 13.43
CA TYR A 459 -14.79 -17.34 13.44
C TYR A 459 -15.32 -15.92 13.54
N ASN A 460 -16.53 -15.72 13.04
CA ASN A 460 -17.28 -14.47 13.19
C ASN A 460 -18.79 -14.73 13.40
N VAL A 461 -19.46 -13.78 14.00
CA VAL A 461 -20.90 -13.75 14.20
C VAL A 461 -21.44 -12.34 14.11
#